data_0c5967d7da9f565da31b74cf374dce61
#
_entry.id   0c5967d7da9f565da31b74cf374dce61
#
_cell.length_a   1.000
_cell.length_b   1.000
_cell.length_c   1.000
_cell.angle_alpha   90.00
_cell.angle_beta   90.00
_cell.angle_gamma   90.00
#
_symmetry.space_group_name_H-M   'P 1'
#
loop_
_entity.id
_entity.type
_entity.pdbx_description
1 polymer ?
#
loop_
_entity_poly.entity_id
_entity_poly.type
_entity_poly.pdbx_seq_one_letter_code
_entity_poly.pdbx_strand_id
1 'polypeptide(L)'
;MFRIHPTTLAKAALLATVLLMAVGGSEAAFASQVPATASVTNGMQSASSTDSYYTMRLSPSSVTVRAGYRTRIIVSFQAPADLYGTAVALSVTGLPSDVTASFSPSTATIGGRSVLTLTAAPSSAAGAFAVTVTAMSLSSDPIGTTTPLGLTISAP
;
A
#
# COMPACT_ATOMS: atom_id res chain seq x y z
N MET A 1 -4.13 3.99 48.44
CA MET A 1 -2.70 3.64 48.29
C MET A 1 -2.46 3.38 46.81
N PHE A 2 -2.19 4.44 46.03
CA PHE A 2 -2.04 4.43 44.58
C PHE A 2 -0.56 4.28 44.25
N ARG A 3 -0.18 3.24 43.49
CA ARG A 3 1.15 3.09 42.89
C ARG A 3 1.11 3.51 41.45
N ILE A 4 1.77 4.62 41.16
CA ILE A 4 2.01 5.12 39.83
C ILE A 4 3.34 4.54 39.32
N HIS A 5 3.34 3.82 38.22
CA HIS A 5 4.57 3.39 37.53
C HIS A 5 4.94 4.44 36.47
N PRO A 6 6.15 4.99 36.48
CA PRO A 6 6.60 5.87 35.42
C PRO A 6 7.11 5.06 34.25
N THR A 7 6.50 5.27 33.11
CA THR A 7 6.96 4.75 31.80
C THR A 7 8.14 5.58 31.30
N THR A 8 9.29 4.96 31.21
CA THR A 8 10.53 5.60 30.75
C THR A 8 10.51 5.75 29.23
N LEU A 9 10.44 6.99 28.77
CA LEU A 9 10.66 7.36 27.37
C LEU A 9 12.17 7.29 27.07
N ALA A 10 12.61 6.34 26.24
CA ALA A 10 13.95 6.32 25.69
C ALA A 10 13.94 7.02 24.32
N LYS A 11 14.28 8.31 24.31
CA LYS A 11 14.67 9.05 23.09
C LYS A 11 16.14 8.73 22.79
N ALA A 12 16.42 7.94 21.78
CA ALA A 12 17.76 7.83 21.20
C ALA A 12 17.91 8.87 20.09
N ALA A 13 18.55 9.98 20.39
CA ALA A 13 19.02 10.93 19.39
C ALA A 13 20.45 10.54 19.00
N LEU A 14 20.64 10.09 17.75
CA LEU A 14 21.97 9.83 17.18
C LEU A 14 22.41 11.07 16.43
N LEU A 15 23.26 11.90 17.04
CA LEU A 15 24.00 12.97 16.37
C LEU A 15 25.25 12.35 15.72
N ALA A 16 25.28 12.29 14.40
CA ALA A 16 26.51 12.01 13.66
C ALA A 16 27.21 13.35 13.37
N THR A 17 28.25 13.66 14.13
CA THR A 17 29.16 14.80 13.89
C THR A 17 30.24 14.32 12.92
N VAL A 18 30.20 14.81 11.67
CA VAL A 18 31.29 14.65 10.71
C VAL A 18 32.29 15.79 10.94
N LEU A 19 33.44 15.45 11.47
CA LEU A 19 34.59 16.37 11.60
C LEU A 19 35.44 16.24 10.35
N LEU A 20 35.42 17.27 9.50
CA LEU A 20 36.29 17.41 8.34
C LEU A 20 37.60 18.08 8.80
N MET A 21 38.71 17.34 8.82
CA MET A 21 40.05 17.89 8.94
C MET A 21 40.74 17.84 7.57
N ALA A 22 40.99 19.04 7.02
CA ALA A 22 41.86 19.22 5.88
C ALA A 22 43.29 19.48 6.39
N VAL A 23 44.24 18.68 5.92
CA VAL A 23 45.67 19.04 5.93
C VAL A 23 46.24 18.68 4.58
N GLY A 24 46.87 19.70 3.98
CA GLY A 24 47.43 19.69 2.64
C GLY A 24 48.74 18.89 2.52
N GLY A 25 49.12 18.66 1.28
CA GLY A 25 50.40 18.07 0.88
C GLY A 25 50.38 17.77 -0.60
N SER A 26 51.17 18.55 -1.35
CA SER A 26 51.45 18.38 -2.78
C SER A 26 51.99 16.99 -3.13
N GLU A 27 51.66 16.44 -4.27
CA GLU A 27 52.52 16.23 -5.44
C GLU A 27 51.87 15.29 -6.46
N ALA A 28 52.22 15.55 -7.70
CA ALA A 28 51.69 14.99 -8.91
C ALA A 28 52.00 13.51 -9.12
N ALA A 29 51.03 12.78 -9.62
CA ALA A 29 51.23 11.66 -10.51
C ALA A 29 49.97 11.41 -11.35
N PHE A 30 50.15 11.56 -12.64
CA PHE A 30 49.17 11.25 -13.67
C PHE A 30 48.81 9.74 -13.62
N ALA A 31 47.62 9.42 -13.25
CA ALA A 31 47.01 8.17 -13.62
C ALA A 31 45.58 8.46 -14.02
N SER A 32 45.35 8.34 -15.32
CA SER A 32 44.03 8.35 -15.93
C SER A 32 43.19 7.25 -15.35
N GLN A 33 42.43 7.54 -14.31
CA GLN A 33 41.33 6.67 -13.89
C GLN A 33 40.02 7.33 -14.28
N VAL A 34 39.38 6.69 -15.24
CA VAL A 34 37.99 6.90 -15.59
C VAL A 34 37.19 6.78 -14.28
N PRO A 35 36.47 7.80 -13.82
CA PRO A 35 35.57 7.60 -12.72
C PRO A 35 34.47 6.67 -13.18
N ALA A 36 34.48 5.46 -12.66
CA ALA A 36 33.32 4.61 -12.69
C ALA A 36 32.18 5.43 -12.07
N THR A 37 31.24 5.85 -12.89
CA THR A 37 29.98 6.44 -12.46
C THR A 37 29.29 5.39 -11.62
N ALA A 38 29.54 5.40 -10.31
CA ALA A 38 28.69 4.70 -9.39
C ALA A 38 27.33 5.39 -9.50
N SER A 39 26.46 4.84 -10.31
CA SER A 39 25.04 5.13 -10.25
C SER A 39 24.59 4.71 -8.87
N VAL A 40 24.60 5.65 -7.94
CA VAL A 40 23.81 5.53 -6.72
C VAL A 40 22.37 5.60 -7.20
N THR A 41 21.86 4.45 -7.61
CA THR A 41 20.42 4.25 -7.66
C THR A 41 19.98 4.34 -6.22
N ASN A 42 19.66 5.56 -5.78
CA ASN A 42 18.80 5.76 -4.63
C ASN A 42 17.48 5.07 -5.00
N GLY A 43 17.45 3.76 -4.80
CA GLY A 43 16.21 3.07 -4.57
C GLY A 43 15.57 3.80 -3.38
N MET A 44 14.70 4.73 -3.67
CA MET A 44 13.62 5.08 -2.77
C MET A 44 12.84 3.78 -2.58
N GLN A 45 13.38 2.91 -1.76
CA GLN A 45 12.57 1.96 -1.05
C GLN A 45 11.68 2.84 -0.18
N SER A 46 10.51 3.16 -0.71
CA SER A 46 9.38 3.45 0.13
C SER A 46 9.25 2.23 1.03
N ALA A 47 9.91 2.29 2.17
CA ALA A 47 9.65 1.40 3.27
C ALA A 47 8.26 1.76 3.78
N SER A 48 7.25 1.38 3.03
CA SER A 48 5.96 1.04 3.59
C SER A 48 6.14 -0.32 4.25
N SER A 49 6.93 -0.36 5.32
CA SER A 49 6.82 -1.39 6.31
C SER A 49 5.54 -1.12 7.11
N THR A 50 4.43 -1.24 6.43
CA THR A 50 3.21 -1.64 7.08
C THR A 50 3.46 -3.10 7.36
N ASP A 51 3.82 -3.46 8.60
CA ASP A 51 3.70 -4.81 9.09
C ASP A 51 2.21 -5.16 8.91
N SER A 52 1.89 -5.65 7.72
CA SER A 52 0.54 -6.09 7.42
C SER A 52 0.37 -7.42 8.11
N TYR A 53 -0.18 -7.38 9.31
CA TYR A 53 -0.52 -8.59 10.08
C TYR A 53 -1.53 -9.48 9.33
N TYR A 54 -2.15 -8.96 8.28
CA TYR A 54 -3.02 -9.73 7.39
C TYR A 54 -2.84 -9.29 5.93
N THR A 55 -3.17 -10.17 5.00
CA THR A 55 -3.11 -9.91 3.56
C THR A 55 -4.51 -9.97 2.96
N MET A 56 -4.77 -9.10 1.99
CA MET A 56 -6.01 -9.09 1.21
C MET A 56 -5.73 -9.65 -0.19
N ARG A 57 -6.61 -10.51 -0.67
CA ARG A 57 -6.56 -11.08 -2.02
C ARG A 57 -7.83 -10.73 -2.79
N LEU A 58 -7.63 -10.31 -4.02
CA LEU A 58 -8.71 -10.05 -4.98
C LEU A 58 -8.75 -11.19 -6.00
N SER A 59 -9.93 -11.70 -6.27
CA SER A 59 -10.12 -12.75 -7.26
C SER A 59 -11.32 -12.42 -8.17
N PRO A 60 -11.05 -12.09 -9.43
CA PRO A 60 -9.76 -11.93 -10.07
C PRO A 60 -9.04 -10.64 -9.65
N SER A 61 -7.70 -10.56 -9.87
CA SER A 61 -6.86 -9.38 -9.60
C SER A 61 -6.90 -8.34 -10.72
N SER A 62 -7.46 -8.70 -11.88
CA SER A 62 -7.74 -7.80 -12.98
C SER A 62 -9.07 -8.14 -13.62
N VAL A 63 -9.80 -7.13 -14.06
CA VAL A 63 -11.13 -7.29 -14.66
C VAL A 63 -11.31 -6.35 -15.83
N THR A 64 -12.08 -6.81 -16.81
CA THR A 64 -12.61 -5.99 -17.90
C THR A 64 -14.10 -5.79 -17.69
N VAL A 65 -14.54 -4.53 -17.69
CA VAL A 65 -15.96 -4.16 -17.58
C VAL A 65 -16.35 -3.42 -18.85
N ARG A 66 -17.39 -3.87 -19.51
CA ARG A 66 -17.96 -3.15 -20.64
C ARG A 66 -18.76 -1.95 -20.15
N ALA A 67 -18.68 -0.81 -20.83
CA ALA A 67 -19.50 0.35 -20.53
C ALA A 67 -21.00 -0.01 -20.48
N GLY A 68 -21.70 0.42 -19.44
CA GLY A 68 -23.07 0.05 -19.14
C GLY A 68 -23.26 -1.27 -18.36
N TYR A 69 -22.17 -1.99 -18.04
CA TYR A 69 -22.25 -3.27 -17.35
C TYR A 69 -21.58 -3.22 -15.98
N ARG A 70 -21.74 -4.30 -15.23
CA ARG A 70 -21.15 -4.50 -13.90
C ARG A 70 -20.35 -5.81 -13.86
N THR A 71 -19.34 -5.82 -13.00
CA THR A 71 -18.56 -7.00 -12.69
C THR A 71 -18.44 -7.20 -11.18
N ARG A 72 -18.06 -8.40 -10.75
CA ARG A 72 -17.88 -8.75 -9.34
C ARG A 72 -16.50 -9.33 -9.12
N ILE A 73 -15.91 -8.96 -8.00
CA ILE A 73 -14.60 -9.41 -7.56
C ILE A 73 -14.74 -9.90 -6.12
N ILE A 74 -14.19 -11.06 -5.82
CA ILE A 74 -14.19 -11.59 -4.45
C ILE A 74 -12.99 -10.99 -3.73
N VAL A 75 -13.24 -10.40 -2.58
CA VAL A 75 -12.25 -9.93 -1.63
C VAL A 75 -12.16 -10.95 -0.50
N SER A 76 -10.98 -11.48 -0.25
CA SER A 76 -10.73 -12.46 0.82
C SER A 76 -9.51 -12.06 1.64
N PHE A 77 -9.50 -12.46 2.90
CA PHE A 77 -8.43 -12.12 3.84
C PHE A 77 -7.72 -13.38 4.31
N GLN A 78 -6.39 -13.27 4.46
CA GLN A 78 -5.53 -14.28 5.06
C GLN A 78 -4.74 -13.63 6.19
N ALA A 79 -4.75 -14.25 7.36
CA ALA A 79 -4.06 -13.79 8.55
C ALA A 79 -3.75 -14.95 9.49
N PRO A 80 -2.91 -14.77 10.50
CA PRO A 80 -2.81 -15.65 11.65
C PRO A 80 -4.16 -15.78 12.36
N ALA A 81 -4.37 -16.91 13.05
CA ALA A 81 -5.66 -17.27 13.64
C ALA A 81 -6.15 -16.30 14.73
N ASP A 82 -5.23 -15.63 15.40
CA ASP A 82 -5.50 -14.64 16.45
C ASP A 82 -6.19 -13.37 15.93
N LEU A 83 -6.07 -13.10 14.63
CA LEU A 83 -6.72 -11.94 13.99
C LEU A 83 -8.08 -12.27 13.37
N TYR A 84 -8.48 -13.53 13.33
CA TYR A 84 -9.76 -13.89 12.77
C TYR A 84 -10.94 -13.27 13.54
N GLY A 85 -11.93 -12.82 12.80
CA GLY A 85 -13.09 -12.14 13.37
C GLY A 85 -12.93 -10.63 13.55
N THR A 86 -11.70 -10.10 13.43
CA THR A 86 -11.48 -8.64 13.47
C THR A 86 -12.22 -7.98 12.29
N ALA A 87 -13.04 -6.98 12.60
CA ALA A 87 -13.79 -6.24 11.59
C ALA A 87 -12.85 -5.31 10.81
N VAL A 88 -13.04 -5.26 9.49
CA VAL A 88 -12.30 -4.39 8.56
C VAL A 88 -13.27 -3.60 7.69
N ALA A 89 -13.02 -2.29 7.58
CA ALA A 89 -13.69 -1.42 6.63
C ALA A 89 -12.99 -1.50 5.27
N LEU A 90 -13.77 -1.56 4.19
CA LEU A 90 -13.28 -1.65 2.83
C LEU A 90 -13.49 -0.34 2.10
N SER A 91 -12.50 0.07 1.33
CA SER A 91 -12.55 1.25 0.46
C SER A 91 -11.83 0.99 -0.85
N VAL A 92 -12.12 1.81 -1.85
CA VAL A 92 -11.49 1.73 -3.16
C VAL A 92 -11.17 3.14 -3.66
N THR A 93 -9.99 3.29 -4.28
CA THR A 93 -9.51 4.56 -4.84
C THR A 93 -8.96 4.34 -6.25
N GLY A 94 -8.81 5.41 -7.02
CA GLY A 94 -8.32 5.32 -8.40
C GLY A 94 -9.38 4.93 -9.44
N LEU A 95 -10.67 4.95 -9.06
CA LEU A 95 -11.75 4.74 -10.02
C LEU A 95 -11.94 5.98 -10.92
N PRO A 96 -12.20 5.79 -12.23
CA PRO A 96 -12.67 6.90 -13.06
C PRO A 96 -14.05 7.37 -12.62
N SER A 97 -14.40 8.63 -12.94
CA SER A 97 -15.62 9.31 -12.48
C SER A 97 -16.92 8.57 -12.81
N ASP A 98 -16.91 7.84 -13.93
CA ASP A 98 -18.08 7.13 -14.44
C ASP A 98 -18.18 5.67 -13.96
N VAL A 99 -17.33 5.27 -13.02
CA VAL A 99 -17.34 3.93 -12.42
C VAL A 99 -17.68 4.05 -10.94
N THR A 100 -18.65 3.28 -10.51
CA THR A 100 -19.03 3.17 -9.10
C THR A 100 -18.59 1.82 -8.55
N ALA A 101 -18.23 1.81 -7.26
CA ALA A 101 -17.88 0.61 -6.53
C ALA A 101 -18.77 0.42 -5.30
N SER A 102 -19.12 -0.80 -5.01
CA SER A 102 -19.82 -1.17 -3.78
C SER A 102 -19.31 -2.48 -3.23
N PHE A 103 -19.17 -2.55 -1.91
CA PHE A 103 -18.81 -3.77 -1.20
C PHE A 103 -20.03 -4.39 -0.52
N SER A 104 -20.15 -5.70 -0.59
CA SER A 104 -21.20 -6.44 0.09
C SER A 104 -20.63 -7.68 0.81
N PRO A 105 -20.51 -7.65 2.15
CA PRO A 105 -20.73 -6.51 3.05
C PRO A 105 -19.67 -5.40 2.92
N SER A 106 -20.02 -4.16 3.31
CA SER A 106 -19.09 -3.01 3.33
C SER A 106 -18.04 -3.12 4.44
N THR A 107 -18.39 -3.79 5.52
CA THR A 107 -17.49 -4.21 6.59
C THR A 107 -17.38 -5.72 6.55
N ALA A 108 -16.18 -6.22 6.35
CA ALA A 108 -15.89 -7.66 6.38
C ALA A 108 -15.18 -8.01 7.70
N THR A 109 -14.97 -9.30 7.92
CA THR A 109 -14.11 -9.79 9.00
C THR A 109 -12.88 -10.46 8.42
N ILE A 110 -11.75 -10.37 9.13
CA ILE A 110 -10.55 -11.14 8.78
C ILE A 110 -10.88 -12.63 8.86
N GLY A 111 -10.48 -13.39 7.82
CA GLY A 111 -10.90 -14.77 7.59
C GLY A 111 -12.23 -14.92 6.84
N GLY A 112 -12.98 -13.82 6.69
CA GLY A 112 -14.21 -13.75 5.91
C GLY A 112 -13.99 -13.33 4.45
N ARG A 113 -15.10 -12.97 3.80
CA ARG A 113 -15.11 -12.52 2.40
C ARG A 113 -16.07 -11.35 2.22
N SER A 114 -15.78 -10.52 1.22
CA SER A 114 -16.69 -9.49 0.69
C SER A 114 -16.70 -9.58 -0.83
N VAL A 115 -17.75 -9.05 -1.44
CA VAL A 115 -17.87 -8.94 -2.91
C VAL A 115 -17.80 -7.48 -3.27
N LEU A 116 -16.77 -7.10 -4.03
CA LEU A 116 -16.67 -5.80 -4.68
C LEU A 116 -17.42 -5.87 -6.00
N THR A 117 -18.43 -5.03 -6.16
CA THR A 117 -19.14 -4.83 -7.42
C THR A 117 -18.70 -3.51 -8.03
N LEU A 118 -18.16 -3.56 -9.23
CA LEU A 118 -17.85 -2.40 -10.06
C LEU A 118 -18.91 -2.25 -11.13
N THR A 119 -19.44 -1.03 -11.28
CA THR A 119 -20.45 -0.71 -12.31
C THR A 119 -19.93 0.46 -13.14
N ALA A 120 -19.75 0.24 -14.43
CA ALA A 120 -19.38 1.26 -15.39
C ALA A 120 -20.64 1.88 -15.99
N ALA A 121 -20.71 3.20 -16.05
CA ALA A 121 -21.80 3.90 -16.74
C ALA A 121 -21.75 3.62 -18.27
N PRO A 122 -22.84 3.74 -18.98
CA PRO A 122 -22.85 3.58 -20.46
C PRO A 122 -21.92 4.58 -21.18
N SER A 123 -21.68 5.74 -20.56
CA SER A 123 -20.81 6.81 -21.04
C SER A 123 -19.34 6.64 -20.64
N SER A 124 -18.99 5.57 -19.89
CA SER A 124 -17.63 5.37 -19.41
C SER A 124 -16.64 5.27 -20.55
N ALA A 125 -15.59 6.09 -20.48
CA ALA A 125 -14.51 6.05 -21.46
C ALA A 125 -13.74 4.72 -21.38
N ALA A 126 -13.46 4.15 -22.55
CA ALA A 126 -12.62 2.95 -22.63
C ALA A 126 -11.18 3.29 -22.20
N GLY A 127 -10.56 2.39 -21.45
CA GLY A 127 -9.20 2.58 -20.97
C GLY A 127 -8.82 1.59 -19.88
N ALA A 128 -7.53 1.62 -19.51
CA ALA A 128 -7.00 0.82 -18.41
C ALA A 128 -6.70 1.75 -17.22
N PHE A 129 -7.13 1.33 -16.04
CA PHE A 129 -7.05 2.11 -14.81
C PHE A 129 -6.41 1.26 -13.70
N ALA A 130 -5.48 1.86 -12.97
CA ALA A 130 -4.94 1.26 -11.76
C ALA A 130 -5.80 1.65 -10.56
N VAL A 131 -6.53 0.70 -10.03
CA VAL A 131 -7.41 0.87 -8.88
C VAL A 131 -6.74 0.27 -7.66
N THR A 132 -6.87 0.90 -6.50
CA THR A 132 -6.37 0.38 -5.24
C THR A 132 -7.52 0.07 -4.32
N VAL A 133 -7.58 -1.16 -3.83
CA VAL A 133 -8.51 -1.58 -2.78
C VAL A 133 -7.77 -1.53 -1.45
N THR A 134 -8.38 -0.92 -0.46
CA THR A 134 -7.82 -0.76 0.89
C THR A 134 -8.75 -1.43 1.89
N ALA A 135 -8.18 -2.17 2.83
CA ALA A 135 -8.87 -2.69 3.99
C ALA A 135 -8.21 -2.14 5.25
N MET A 136 -9.00 -1.59 6.16
CA MET A 136 -8.54 -1.01 7.43
C MET A 136 -9.28 -1.67 8.58
N SER A 137 -8.55 -2.19 9.57
CA SER A 137 -9.18 -2.76 10.76
C SER A 137 -9.90 -1.68 11.58
N LEU A 138 -11.00 -2.08 12.21
CA LEU A 138 -11.81 -1.21 13.08
C LEU A 138 -11.42 -1.39 14.56
N SER A 139 -10.17 -1.73 14.83
CA SER A 139 -9.62 -1.83 16.18
C SER A 139 -9.13 -0.48 16.69
N SER A 140 -8.82 -0.40 17.99
CA SER A 140 -8.24 0.81 18.62
C SER A 140 -6.86 1.15 18.07
N ASP A 141 -6.15 0.16 17.51
CA ASP A 141 -4.90 0.31 16.78
C ASP A 141 -5.14 -0.17 15.35
N PRO A 142 -5.48 0.73 14.42
CA PRO A 142 -5.90 0.35 13.08
C PRO A 142 -4.73 -0.14 12.24
N ILE A 143 -4.86 -1.35 11.73
CA ILE A 143 -3.92 -1.98 10.80
C ILE A 143 -4.56 -1.98 9.42
N GLY A 144 -3.79 -1.58 8.40
CA GLY A 144 -4.27 -1.49 7.02
C GLY A 144 -3.50 -2.40 6.05
N THR A 145 -4.17 -2.82 5.00
CA THR A 145 -3.55 -3.46 3.83
C THR A 145 -4.15 -2.93 2.55
N THR A 146 -3.35 -2.88 1.50
CA THR A 146 -3.77 -2.42 0.18
C THR A 146 -3.44 -3.48 -0.87
N THR A 147 -4.30 -3.59 -1.88
CA THR A 147 -4.09 -4.53 -2.99
C THR A 147 -4.47 -3.83 -4.30
N PRO A 148 -3.57 -3.85 -5.30
CA PRO A 148 -3.87 -3.28 -6.61
C PRO A 148 -4.88 -4.16 -7.36
N LEU A 149 -5.76 -3.51 -8.13
CA LEU A 149 -6.73 -4.12 -9.02
C LEU A 149 -6.58 -3.49 -10.41
N GLY A 150 -6.29 -4.29 -11.42
CA GLY A 150 -6.31 -3.84 -12.81
C GLY A 150 -7.76 -3.74 -13.31
N LEU A 151 -8.20 -2.54 -13.67
CA LEU A 151 -9.51 -2.31 -14.27
C LEU A 151 -9.35 -1.88 -15.73
N THR A 152 -9.96 -2.61 -16.63
CA THR A 152 -10.07 -2.22 -18.04
C THR A 152 -11.53 -1.96 -18.37
N ILE A 153 -11.83 -0.79 -18.92
CA ILE A 153 -13.16 -0.48 -19.46
C ILE A 153 -13.11 -0.68 -20.97
N SER A 154 -14.01 -1.49 -21.49
CA SER A 154 -14.19 -1.65 -22.93
C SER A 154 -15.36 -0.80 -23.42
N ALA A 155 -15.28 -0.38 -24.68
CA ALA A 155 -16.38 0.34 -25.32
C ALA A 155 -17.69 -0.47 -25.29
N PRO A 156 -18.85 0.21 -25.39
CA PRO A 156 -20.17 -0.41 -25.37
C PRO A 156 -20.40 -1.42 -26.51
#